data_c388aa346175ddabe6ccfbae0c10b660
#
_entry.id   c388aa346175ddabe6ccfbae0c10b660
#
_cell.length_a   1.000
_cell.length_b   1.000
_cell.length_c   1.000
_cell.angle_alpha   90.00
_cell.angle_beta   90.00
_cell.angle_gamma   90.00
#
_symmetry.space_group_name_H-M   'P 1'
#
loop_
_entity.id
_entity.type
_entity.pdbx_description
1 polymer ?
#
loop_
_entity_poly.entity_id
_entity_poly.type
_entity_poly.pdbx_seq_one_letter_code
_entity_poly.pdbx_strand_id
1 'polypeptide(L)'
;MKLPNGYGSVVKLSGKRRKPYQVRKTIGWHYDEVKDKQVQDMITIGYAATRAEGLQMLADYNNNPFDTKAAKMTFSDVYEEWSKRKFPTISESNVKGYTASYKFCESLYNKVFKDIKLVDLQTVIDTCGKNFPTLKKIKVLFNQLFDYALKNDICSKDYSSFVDIVQYKDRNPNKYDRNKFEKNEIDIIWEQKEDKYYQIVLMLLYSGVRISEMLDLKKENVHLNEQTVF
;
A
#
# COMPACT_ATOMS: atom_id res chain seq x y z
N MET A 1 -41.06 -3.04 -20.92
CA MET A 1 -40.13 -3.53 -21.93
C MET A 1 -39.39 -4.72 -21.30
N LYS A 2 -39.36 -5.88 -21.98
CA LYS A 2 -38.68 -7.09 -21.56
C LYS A 2 -37.24 -7.01 -22.07
N LEU A 3 -36.24 -7.18 -21.18
CA LEU A 3 -34.86 -7.16 -21.59
C LEU A 3 -34.47 -8.45 -22.32
N PRO A 4 -33.46 -8.44 -23.21
CA PRO A 4 -32.95 -9.64 -23.86
C PRO A 4 -32.44 -10.68 -22.86
N ASN A 5 -32.45 -11.96 -23.25
CA ASN A 5 -31.90 -13.03 -22.43
C ASN A 5 -30.39 -12.79 -22.21
N GLY A 6 -29.91 -12.98 -20.95
CA GLY A 6 -28.52 -12.75 -20.57
C GLY A 6 -28.16 -11.28 -20.34
N TYR A 7 -29.03 -10.32 -20.65
CA TYR A 7 -28.74 -8.91 -20.43
C TYR A 7 -28.67 -8.55 -18.96
N GLY A 8 -29.44 -9.23 -18.10
CA GLY A 8 -29.56 -8.97 -16.66
C GLY A 8 -30.95 -8.48 -16.28
N SER A 9 -31.13 -8.08 -15.04
CA SER A 9 -32.44 -7.63 -14.52
C SER A 9 -32.32 -6.52 -13.47
N VAL A 10 -33.36 -5.66 -13.45
CA VAL A 10 -33.56 -4.62 -12.46
C VAL A 10 -34.83 -4.94 -11.69
N VAL A 11 -34.69 -5.32 -10.42
CA VAL A 11 -35.76 -5.82 -9.55
C VAL A 11 -36.02 -4.86 -8.41
N LYS A 12 -37.26 -4.49 -8.19
CA LYS A 12 -37.65 -3.67 -7.04
C LYS A 12 -37.72 -4.54 -5.79
N LEU A 13 -36.94 -4.20 -4.78
CA LEU A 13 -36.96 -4.84 -3.46
C LEU A 13 -38.08 -4.27 -2.59
N SER A 14 -38.63 -5.07 -1.71
CA SER A 14 -39.62 -4.65 -0.73
C SER A 14 -39.02 -3.81 0.41
N GLY A 15 -39.87 -3.05 1.09
CA GLY A 15 -39.52 -2.21 2.25
C GLY A 15 -39.10 -0.78 1.89
N LYS A 16 -38.97 0.08 2.91
CA LYS A 16 -38.57 1.49 2.78
C LYS A 16 -37.05 1.61 2.58
N ARG A 17 -36.60 1.65 1.35
CA ARG A 17 -35.16 1.74 0.97
C ARG A 17 -34.89 3.02 0.18
N ARG A 18 -33.75 3.68 0.41
CA ARG A 18 -33.32 4.84 -0.40
C ARG A 18 -33.05 4.46 -1.87
N LYS A 19 -32.55 3.24 -2.10
CA LYS A 19 -32.26 2.67 -3.42
C LYS A 19 -32.95 1.31 -3.55
N PRO A 20 -34.25 1.27 -3.89
CA PRO A 20 -35.02 0.04 -3.89
C PRO A 20 -34.80 -0.89 -5.08
N TYR A 21 -34.14 -0.43 -6.13
CA TYR A 21 -33.93 -1.22 -7.34
C TYR A 21 -32.58 -1.92 -7.31
N GLN A 22 -32.60 -3.24 -7.22
CA GLN A 22 -31.40 -4.09 -7.33
C GLN A 22 -31.12 -4.37 -8.78
N VAL A 23 -29.89 -4.08 -9.23
CA VAL A 23 -29.37 -4.39 -10.56
C VAL A 23 -28.53 -5.66 -10.46
N ARG A 24 -28.89 -6.69 -11.20
CA ARG A 24 -28.23 -7.99 -11.15
C ARG A 24 -28.07 -8.62 -12.52
N LYS A 25 -27.05 -9.46 -12.68
CA LYS A 25 -26.76 -10.23 -13.88
C LYS A 25 -26.46 -11.68 -13.54
N THR A 26 -26.94 -12.62 -14.34
CA THR A 26 -26.57 -14.02 -14.26
C THR A 26 -25.19 -14.20 -14.88
N ILE A 27 -24.28 -14.85 -14.18
CA ILE A 27 -22.92 -15.15 -14.62
C ILE A 27 -22.69 -16.63 -14.90
N GLY A 28 -23.60 -17.49 -14.42
CA GLY A 28 -23.53 -18.94 -14.59
C GLY A 28 -24.74 -19.63 -14.04
N TRP A 29 -24.67 -20.96 -14.06
CA TRP A 29 -25.63 -21.87 -13.47
C TRP A 29 -24.88 -22.99 -12.80
N HIS A 30 -25.33 -23.42 -11.61
CA HIS A 30 -24.85 -24.60 -10.95
C HIS A 30 -26.04 -25.49 -10.54
N TYR A 31 -25.75 -26.75 -10.35
CA TYR A 31 -26.74 -27.71 -9.84
C TYR A 31 -26.71 -27.71 -8.31
N ASP A 32 -27.84 -27.37 -7.70
CA ASP A 32 -28.02 -27.40 -6.24
C ASP A 32 -28.56 -28.78 -5.84
N GLU A 33 -27.71 -29.63 -5.30
CA GLU A 33 -28.06 -31.02 -4.89
C GLU A 33 -29.14 -31.06 -3.83
N VAL A 34 -29.24 -30.04 -2.96
CA VAL A 34 -30.25 -30.00 -1.88
C VAL A 34 -31.63 -29.67 -2.45
N LYS A 35 -31.71 -28.83 -3.50
CA LYS A 35 -32.95 -28.42 -4.14
C LYS A 35 -33.28 -29.20 -5.39
N ASP A 36 -32.42 -30.16 -5.77
CA ASP A 36 -32.54 -30.99 -6.98
C ASP A 36 -32.90 -30.20 -8.24
N LYS A 37 -32.19 -29.05 -8.45
CA LYS A 37 -32.44 -28.16 -9.60
C LYS A 37 -31.25 -27.29 -9.97
N GLN A 38 -31.24 -26.84 -11.22
CA GLN A 38 -30.32 -25.81 -11.65
C GLN A 38 -30.68 -24.46 -11.02
N VAL A 39 -29.70 -23.79 -10.43
CA VAL A 39 -29.80 -22.49 -9.79
C VAL A 39 -28.90 -21.49 -10.52
N GLN A 40 -29.41 -20.28 -10.70
CA GLN A 40 -28.66 -19.19 -11.34
C GLN A 40 -27.62 -18.59 -10.39
N ASP A 41 -26.39 -18.53 -10.84
CA ASP A 41 -25.34 -17.71 -10.21
C ASP A 41 -25.52 -16.26 -10.63
N MET A 42 -25.92 -15.43 -9.68
CA MET A 42 -26.19 -14.03 -9.93
C MET A 42 -25.23 -13.10 -9.17
N ILE A 43 -24.69 -12.12 -9.87
CA ILE A 43 -23.98 -11.00 -9.22
C ILE A 43 -24.90 -9.79 -9.10
N THR A 44 -24.76 -9.05 -8.00
CA THR A 44 -25.39 -7.74 -7.81
C THR A 44 -24.42 -6.67 -8.25
N ILE A 45 -24.73 -5.99 -9.36
CA ILE A 45 -23.96 -4.87 -9.91
C ILE A 45 -24.06 -3.66 -8.99
N GLY A 46 -25.28 -3.35 -8.52
CA GLY A 46 -25.53 -2.23 -7.63
C GLY A 46 -26.99 -2.07 -7.25
N TYR A 47 -27.28 -0.91 -6.62
CA TYR A 47 -28.64 -0.51 -6.24
C TYR A 47 -28.91 0.89 -6.75
N ALA A 48 -30.10 1.12 -7.30
CA ALA A 48 -30.53 2.39 -7.88
C ALA A 48 -31.77 2.95 -7.17
N ALA A 49 -31.94 4.26 -7.21
CA ALA A 49 -33.13 4.93 -6.66
C ALA A 49 -34.33 4.76 -7.60
N THR A 50 -34.08 4.75 -8.89
CA THR A 50 -35.12 4.58 -9.93
C THR A 50 -34.82 3.38 -10.82
N ARG A 51 -35.85 2.87 -11.49
CA ARG A 51 -35.69 1.79 -12.45
C ARG A 51 -34.87 2.23 -13.68
N ALA A 52 -34.99 3.49 -14.09
CA ALA A 52 -34.23 4.06 -15.21
C ALA A 52 -32.71 4.10 -14.88
N GLU A 53 -32.36 4.60 -13.71
CA GLU A 53 -30.99 4.56 -13.21
C GLU A 53 -30.42 3.12 -13.17
N GLY A 54 -31.23 2.18 -12.70
CA GLY A 54 -30.81 0.77 -12.67
C GLY A 54 -30.61 0.17 -14.07
N LEU A 55 -31.40 0.56 -15.05
CA LEU A 55 -31.22 0.13 -16.44
C LEU A 55 -29.96 0.74 -17.07
N GLN A 56 -29.66 2.01 -16.76
CA GLN A 56 -28.41 2.65 -17.16
C GLN A 56 -27.20 1.93 -16.59
N MET A 57 -27.20 1.68 -15.28
CA MET A 57 -26.13 0.91 -14.62
C MET A 57 -25.93 -0.48 -15.28
N LEU A 58 -27.01 -1.13 -15.67
CA LEU A 58 -26.94 -2.43 -16.31
C LEU A 58 -26.36 -2.34 -17.72
N ALA A 59 -26.72 -1.29 -18.48
CA ALA A 59 -26.17 -1.01 -19.81
C ALA A 59 -24.67 -0.71 -19.72
N ASP A 60 -24.27 0.16 -18.80
CA ASP A 60 -22.88 0.52 -18.57
C ASP A 60 -22.04 -0.71 -18.20
N TYR A 61 -22.56 -1.58 -17.33
CA TYR A 61 -21.92 -2.85 -17.00
C TYR A 61 -21.79 -3.79 -18.20
N ASN A 62 -22.80 -3.89 -19.05
CA ASN A 62 -22.75 -4.75 -20.24
C ASN A 62 -21.78 -4.22 -21.32
N ASN A 63 -21.63 -2.90 -21.42
CA ASN A 63 -20.69 -2.26 -22.34
C ASN A 63 -19.24 -2.36 -21.86
N ASN A 64 -19.04 -2.30 -20.55
CA ASN A 64 -17.71 -2.40 -19.93
C ASN A 64 -17.82 -3.21 -18.62
N PRO A 65 -17.80 -4.54 -18.69
CA PRO A 65 -17.89 -5.40 -17.51
C PRO A 65 -16.73 -5.15 -16.55
N PHE A 66 -17.04 -4.93 -15.28
CA PHE A 66 -16.06 -4.77 -14.22
C PHE A 66 -16.28 -5.80 -13.10
N ASP A 67 -15.22 -6.17 -12.39
CA ASP A 67 -15.36 -6.99 -11.22
C ASP A 67 -16.09 -6.23 -10.11
N THR A 68 -17.29 -6.71 -9.77
CA THR A 68 -18.14 -6.09 -8.75
C THR A 68 -17.57 -6.21 -7.34
N LYS A 69 -16.65 -7.16 -7.08
CA LYS A 69 -15.90 -7.27 -5.82
C LYS A 69 -14.79 -6.24 -5.81
N ALA A 70 -13.96 -6.21 -6.85
CA ALA A 70 -12.90 -5.23 -7.01
C ALA A 70 -13.42 -3.78 -6.91
N ALA A 71 -14.58 -3.51 -7.55
CA ALA A 71 -15.20 -2.18 -7.52
C ALA A 71 -15.70 -1.71 -6.14
N LYS A 72 -15.78 -2.60 -5.14
CA LYS A 72 -16.22 -2.30 -3.76
C LYS A 72 -15.09 -2.35 -2.75
N MET A 73 -13.90 -2.76 -3.15
CA MET A 73 -12.75 -2.84 -2.24
C MET A 73 -12.45 -1.48 -1.64
N THR A 74 -12.28 -1.47 -0.33
CA THR A 74 -11.85 -0.29 0.43
C THR A 74 -10.33 -0.13 0.37
N PHE A 75 -9.81 0.99 0.84
CA PHE A 75 -8.37 1.19 1.00
C PHE A 75 -7.73 0.12 1.88
N SER A 76 -8.40 -0.28 2.97
CA SER A 76 -7.97 -1.38 3.84
C SER A 76 -7.89 -2.70 3.10
N ASP A 77 -8.94 -3.05 2.33
CA ASP A 77 -8.98 -4.31 1.60
C ASP A 77 -7.82 -4.41 0.58
N VAL A 78 -7.56 -3.32 -0.14
CA VAL A 78 -6.45 -3.23 -1.10
C VAL A 78 -5.11 -3.37 -0.39
N TYR A 79 -4.93 -2.69 0.76
CA TYR A 79 -3.71 -2.82 1.55
C TYR A 79 -3.49 -4.25 2.05
N GLU A 80 -4.52 -4.92 2.56
CA GLU A 80 -4.43 -6.30 3.03
C GLU A 80 -4.05 -7.27 1.91
N GLU A 81 -4.73 -7.19 0.76
CA GLU A 81 -4.44 -8.06 -0.38
C GLU A 81 -3.03 -7.81 -0.95
N TRP A 82 -2.63 -6.54 -1.07
CA TRP A 82 -1.29 -6.16 -1.49
C TRP A 82 -0.23 -6.64 -0.49
N SER A 83 -0.46 -6.43 0.81
CA SER A 83 0.50 -6.80 1.86
C SER A 83 0.73 -8.31 1.94
N LYS A 84 -0.32 -9.13 1.82
CA LYS A 84 -0.22 -10.60 1.77
C LYS A 84 0.76 -11.08 0.69
N ARG A 85 0.78 -10.40 -0.46
CA ARG A 85 1.67 -10.74 -1.58
C ARG A 85 3.06 -10.12 -1.44
N LYS A 86 3.14 -8.88 -0.95
CA LYS A 86 4.38 -8.11 -0.92
C LYS A 86 5.28 -8.45 0.26
N PHE A 87 4.73 -8.60 1.46
CA PHE A 87 5.52 -8.75 2.68
C PHE A 87 6.44 -9.98 2.70
N PRO A 88 6.06 -11.16 2.17
CA PRO A 88 6.98 -12.30 2.08
C PRO A 88 8.20 -12.07 1.19
N THR A 89 8.17 -11.05 0.31
CA THR A 89 9.24 -10.77 -0.67
C THR A 89 10.21 -9.67 -0.25
N ILE A 90 10.02 -9.08 0.93
CA ILE A 90 10.80 -7.92 1.39
C ILE A 90 11.34 -8.14 2.80
N SER A 91 12.36 -7.35 3.19
CA SER A 91 12.92 -7.41 4.53
C SER A 91 11.93 -6.95 5.61
N GLU A 92 12.11 -7.47 6.83
CA GLU A 92 11.28 -7.10 8.00
C GLU A 92 11.29 -5.58 8.27
N SER A 93 12.42 -4.92 8.04
CA SER A 93 12.54 -3.47 8.17
C SER A 93 11.61 -2.73 7.21
N ASN A 94 11.49 -3.21 5.96
CA ASN A 94 10.55 -2.64 4.99
C ASN A 94 9.10 -2.91 5.38
N VAL A 95 8.78 -4.10 5.88
CA VAL A 95 7.44 -4.43 6.41
C VAL A 95 7.06 -3.43 7.52
N LYS A 96 7.95 -3.22 8.51
CA LYS A 96 7.75 -2.24 9.57
C LYS A 96 7.52 -0.82 9.02
N GLY A 97 8.27 -0.45 7.98
CA GLY A 97 8.13 0.85 7.30
C GLY A 97 6.78 1.05 6.63
N TYR A 98 6.30 0.06 5.87
CA TYR A 98 4.98 0.10 5.23
C TYR A 98 3.84 0.09 6.25
N THR A 99 3.93 -0.76 7.28
CA THR A 99 2.93 -0.82 8.35
C THR A 99 2.85 0.52 9.11
N ALA A 100 3.98 1.16 9.39
CA ALA A 100 4.01 2.48 10.02
C ALA A 100 3.38 3.56 9.11
N SER A 101 3.67 3.50 7.79
CA SER A 101 3.09 4.43 6.81
C SER A 101 1.57 4.26 6.69
N TYR A 102 1.08 3.03 6.70
CA TYR A 102 -0.34 2.72 6.64
C TYR A 102 -1.13 3.33 7.82
N LYS A 103 -0.57 3.32 9.02
CA LYS A 103 -1.21 3.93 10.20
C LYS A 103 -1.55 5.42 10.03
N PHE A 104 -0.84 6.15 9.19
CA PHE A 104 -1.17 7.55 8.89
C PHE A 104 -2.33 7.71 7.91
N CYS A 105 -2.81 6.62 7.31
CA CYS A 105 -3.87 6.62 6.31
C CYS A 105 -5.26 6.28 6.88
N GLU A 106 -5.47 6.39 8.20
CA GLU A 106 -6.71 5.98 8.89
C GLU A 106 -7.97 6.59 8.27
N SER A 107 -7.90 7.84 7.84
CA SER A 107 -9.01 8.53 7.19
C SER A 107 -9.45 7.89 5.86
N LEU A 108 -8.61 7.05 5.25
CA LEU A 108 -8.89 6.38 3.99
C LEU A 108 -9.42 4.95 4.18
N TYR A 109 -9.25 4.32 5.33
CA TYR A 109 -9.46 2.88 5.53
C TYR A 109 -10.78 2.37 4.97
N ASN A 110 -11.87 3.04 5.28
CA ASN A 110 -13.23 2.65 4.88
C ASN A 110 -13.67 3.25 3.54
N LYS A 111 -12.83 4.05 2.89
CA LYS A 111 -13.15 4.65 1.60
C LYS A 111 -12.97 3.63 0.49
N VAL A 112 -13.96 3.55 -0.42
CA VAL A 112 -13.85 2.68 -1.60
C VAL A 112 -12.68 3.15 -2.45
N PHE A 113 -11.76 2.24 -2.80
CA PHE A 113 -10.46 2.58 -3.38
C PHE A 113 -10.57 3.36 -4.69
N LYS A 114 -11.48 2.96 -5.58
CA LYS A 114 -11.72 3.66 -6.85
C LYS A 114 -12.20 5.10 -6.70
N ASP A 115 -12.78 5.44 -5.55
CA ASP A 115 -13.34 6.77 -5.27
C ASP A 115 -12.32 7.68 -4.57
N ILE A 116 -11.12 7.17 -4.26
CA ILE A 116 -10.01 7.95 -3.71
C ILE A 116 -9.45 8.85 -4.81
N LYS A 117 -9.37 10.15 -4.51
CA LYS A 117 -8.86 11.19 -5.41
C LYS A 117 -7.58 11.80 -4.85
N LEU A 118 -6.90 12.60 -5.67
CA LEU A 118 -5.69 13.31 -5.25
C LEU A 118 -5.88 14.11 -3.96
N VAL A 119 -7.02 14.78 -3.81
CA VAL A 119 -7.34 15.59 -2.61
C VAL A 119 -7.31 14.74 -1.34
N ASP A 120 -7.81 13.51 -1.39
CA ASP A 120 -7.82 12.61 -0.23
C ASP A 120 -6.40 12.21 0.19
N LEU A 121 -5.58 11.84 -0.80
CA LEU A 121 -4.17 11.47 -0.58
C LEU A 121 -3.35 12.66 -0.07
N GLN A 122 -3.56 13.83 -0.68
CA GLN A 122 -2.87 15.05 -0.28
C GLN A 122 -3.26 15.48 1.14
N THR A 123 -4.54 15.34 1.51
CA THR A 123 -5.01 15.63 2.87
C THR A 123 -4.27 14.77 3.91
N VAL A 124 -4.04 13.49 3.65
CA VAL A 124 -3.24 12.63 4.56
C VAL A 124 -1.83 13.17 4.73
N ILE A 125 -1.19 13.59 3.65
CA ILE A 125 0.17 14.19 3.68
C ILE A 125 0.16 15.49 4.49
N ASP A 126 -0.81 16.36 4.24
CA ASP A 126 -0.84 17.71 4.80
C ASP A 126 -1.16 17.70 6.30
N THR A 127 -1.99 16.75 6.74
CA THR A 127 -2.48 16.66 8.13
C THR A 127 -1.62 15.77 9.04
N CYS A 128 -0.80 14.86 8.50
CA CYS A 128 -0.07 13.90 9.34
C CYS A 128 1.05 14.52 10.21
N GLY A 129 1.45 15.77 9.97
CA GLY A 129 2.41 16.52 10.79
C GLY A 129 3.85 15.94 10.83
N LYS A 130 4.20 15.01 9.91
CA LYS A 130 5.49 14.32 9.90
C LYS A 130 6.53 15.05 9.04
N ASN A 131 7.81 14.70 9.25
CA ASN A 131 8.93 15.21 8.49
C ASN A 131 8.99 14.63 7.06
N PHE A 132 9.72 15.28 6.18
CA PHE A 132 9.86 14.93 4.77
C PHE A 132 10.23 13.45 4.51
N PRO A 133 11.20 12.81 5.22
CA PRO A 133 11.50 11.39 5.03
C PRO A 133 10.31 10.47 5.30
N THR A 134 9.47 10.81 6.30
CA THR A 134 8.25 10.04 6.61
C THR A 134 7.18 10.23 5.54
N LEU A 135 6.97 11.48 5.09
CA LEU A 135 6.04 11.79 3.99
C LEU A 135 6.43 11.05 2.71
N LYS A 136 7.73 10.96 2.41
CA LYS A 136 8.23 10.17 1.28
C LYS A 136 7.85 8.69 1.39
N LYS A 137 7.92 8.09 2.59
CA LYS A 137 7.51 6.69 2.82
C LYS A 137 6.00 6.50 2.61
N ILE A 138 5.17 7.45 3.08
CA ILE A 138 3.71 7.42 2.85
C ILE A 138 3.41 7.52 1.35
N LYS A 139 4.05 8.42 0.61
CA LYS A 139 3.90 8.53 -0.84
C LYS A 139 4.30 7.24 -1.55
N VAL A 140 5.40 6.60 -1.12
CA VAL A 140 5.82 5.29 -1.67
C VAL A 140 4.74 4.23 -1.43
N LEU A 141 4.11 4.20 -0.25
CA LEU A 141 2.99 3.29 0.00
C LEU A 141 1.83 3.56 -0.95
N PHE A 142 1.43 4.82 -1.14
CA PHE A 142 0.37 5.16 -2.10
C PHE A 142 0.70 4.66 -3.51
N ASN A 143 1.92 4.90 -4.00
CA ASN A 143 2.35 4.43 -5.32
C ASN A 143 2.25 2.89 -5.44
N GLN A 144 2.65 2.15 -4.40
CA GLN A 144 2.56 0.69 -4.39
C GLN A 144 1.10 0.19 -4.42
N LEU A 145 0.21 0.83 -3.67
CA LEU A 145 -1.21 0.45 -3.62
C LEU A 145 -1.94 0.79 -4.91
N PHE A 146 -1.66 1.96 -5.51
CA PHE A 146 -2.26 2.34 -6.80
C PHE A 146 -1.73 1.50 -7.96
N ASP A 147 -0.44 1.16 -7.99
CA ASP A 147 0.13 0.22 -8.96
C ASP A 147 -0.55 -1.17 -8.84
N TYR A 148 -0.72 -1.67 -7.62
CA TYR A 148 -1.45 -2.91 -7.37
C TYR A 148 -2.91 -2.82 -7.84
N ALA A 149 -3.60 -1.73 -7.50
CA ALA A 149 -5.00 -1.53 -7.83
C ALA A 149 -5.25 -1.40 -9.33
N LEU A 150 -4.35 -0.72 -10.07
CA LEU A 150 -4.39 -0.65 -11.53
C LEU A 150 -4.20 -2.03 -12.18
N LYS A 151 -3.22 -2.81 -11.72
CA LYS A 151 -2.94 -4.15 -12.24
C LYS A 151 -4.05 -5.17 -11.99
N ASN A 152 -4.92 -4.91 -11.02
CA ASN A 152 -6.05 -5.78 -10.66
C ASN A 152 -7.42 -5.14 -10.99
N ASP A 153 -7.47 -4.13 -11.86
CA ASP A 153 -8.68 -3.46 -12.32
C ASP A 153 -9.58 -2.91 -11.21
N ILE A 154 -8.99 -2.60 -10.04
CA ILE A 154 -9.69 -2.02 -8.88
C ILE A 154 -9.95 -0.52 -9.11
N CYS A 155 -9.01 0.17 -9.76
CA CYS A 155 -9.15 1.56 -10.17
C CYS A 155 -8.68 1.75 -11.61
N SER A 156 -9.11 2.83 -12.25
CA SER A 156 -8.78 3.15 -13.65
C SER A 156 -7.72 4.25 -13.78
N LYS A 157 -7.35 4.90 -12.68
CA LYS A 157 -6.39 6.01 -12.69
C LYS A 157 -5.55 6.05 -11.43
N ASP A 158 -4.25 6.26 -11.60
CA ASP A 158 -3.31 6.50 -10.51
C ASP A 158 -3.28 7.99 -10.14
N TYR A 159 -3.71 8.30 -8.91
CA TYR A 159 -3.61 9.63 -8.33
C TYR A 159 -2.38 9.79 -7.43
N SER A 160 -1.72 8.71 -7.04
CA SER A 160 -0.59 8.73 -6.10
C SER A 160 0.64 9.44 -6.66
N SER A 161 0.84 9.35 -7.97
CA SER A 161 1.95 10.00 -8.69
C SER A 161 1.91 11.54 -8.56
N PHE A 162 0.70 12.11 -8.47
CA PHE A 162 0.48 13.57 -8.37
C PHE A 162 0.58 14.13 -6.95
N VAL A 163 0.73 13.27 -5.94
CA VAL A 163 0.86 13.72 -4.53
C VAL A 163 2.12 14.57 -4.39
N ASP A 164 1.97 15.79 -3.89
CA ASP A 164 3.08 16.72 -3.67
C ASP A 164 3.56 16.69 -2.21
N ILE A 165 4.85 16.51 -2.04
CA ILE A 165 5.56 16.57 -0.76
C ILE A 165 6.70 17.58 -0.76
N VAL A 166 6.91 18.29 -1.89
CA VAL A 166 8.09 19.16 -2.08
C VAL A 166 8.09 20.33 -1.10
N GLN A 167 6.92 20.89 -0.81
CA GLN A 167 6.74 21.99 0.15
C GLN A 167 7.19 21.64 1.58
N TYR A 168 7.40 20.34 1.87
CA TYR A 168 7.82 19.87 3.21
C TYR A 168 9.30 19.52 3.29
N LYS A 169 10.12 19.81 2.28
CA LYS A 169 11.55 19.45 2.24
C LYS A 169 12.34 19.94 3.46
N ASP A 170 12.01 21.12 3.95
CA ASP A 170 12.69 21.74 5.08
C ASP A 170 12.11 21.32 6.44
N ARG A 171 11.01 20.56 6.44
CA ARG A 171 10.42 20.00 7.64
C ARG A 171 11.22 18.78 8.12
N ASN A 172 12.45 19.02 8.55
CA ASN A 172 13.31 18.01 9.18
C ASN A 172 13.91 18.59 10.47
N PRO A 173 13.19 18.50 11.62
CA PRO A 173 13.65 19.05 12.90
C PRO A 173 14.93 18.39 13.41
N ASN A 174 15.29 17.21 12.87
CA ASN A 174 16.45 16.42 13.26
C ASN A 174 17.51 16.38 12.13
N LYS A 175 17.69 17.46 11.39
CA LYS A 175 18.79 17.58 10.45
C LYS A 175 20.08 17.79 11.27
N TYR A 176 20.69 16.67 11.67
CA TYR A 176 22.00 16.72 12.27
C TYR A 176 23.03 17.12 11.23
N ASP A 177 23.84 18.10 11.53
CA ASP A 177 25.08 18.33 10.82
C ASP A 177 25.96 17.11 11.05
N ARG A 178 26.24 16.38 9.99
CA ARG A 178 27.14 15.22 10.07
C ARG A 178 28.55 15.77 10.03
N ASN A 179 29.11 16.01 11.20
CA ASN A 179 30.49 16.39 11.34
C ASN A 179 31.38 15.14 11.20
N LYS A 180 32.50 15.30 10.52
CA LYS A 180 33.58 14.30 10.54
C LYS A 180 34.36 14.47 11.84
N PHE A 181 35.00 13.39 12.30
CA PHE A 181 35.95 13.48 13.38
C PHE A 181 37.16 14.32 12.93
N GLU A 182 37.55 15.29 13.75
CA GLU A 182 38.79 16.04 13.57
C GLU A 182 39.98 15.23 14.10
N LYS A 183 41.20 15.61 13.69
CA LYS A 183 42.39 14.82 14.02
C LYS A 183 42.60 14.65 15.54
N ASN A 184 42.43 15.72 16.30
CA ASN A 184 42.51 15.68 17.75
C ASN A 184 41.50 14.73 18.43
N GLU A 185 40.28 14.62 17.86
CA GLU A 185 39.28 13.72 18.37
C GLU A 185 39.65 12.26 18.06
N ILE A 186 40.24 12.00 16.88
CA ILE A 186 40.76 10.67 16.53
C ILE A 186 41.92 10.29 17.44
N ASP A 187 42.83 11.23 17.77
CA ASP A 187 43.94 10.99 18.66
C ASP A 187 43.45 10.60 20.07
N ILE A 188 42.44 11.25 20.62
CA ILE A 188 41.77 10.88 21.87
C ILE A 188 41.21 9.45 21.83
N ILE A 189 40.56 9.07 20.69
CA ILE A 189 40.03 7.71 20.50
C ILE A 189 41.19 6.70 20.53
N TRP A 190 42.33 7.00 19.92
CA TRP A 190 43.51 6.15 19.91
C TRP A 190 44.15 5.99 21.31
N GLU A 191 44.12 7.01 22.16
CA GLU A 191 44.60 6.91 23.56
C GLU A 191 43.78 5.86 24.35
N GLN A 192 42.55 5.63 24.01
CA GLN A 192 41.65 4.66 24.67
C GLN A 192 41.59 3.29 23.94
N LYS A 193 42.54 2.97 23.08
CA LYS A 193 42.54 1.77 22.22
C LYS A 193 42.47 0.43 22.96
N GLU A 194 42.75 0.38 24.24
CA GLU A 194 42.63 -0.83 25.05
C GLU A 194 41.17 -1.14 25.45
N ASP A 195 40.26 -0.16 25.35
CA ASP A 195 38.83 -0.36 25.57
C ASP A 195 38.14 -0.91 24.33
N LYS A 196 37.33 -1.97 24.50
CA LYS A 196 36.62 -2.65 23.42
C LYS A 196 35.72 -1.74 22.60
N TYR A 197 35.08 -0.78 23.25
CA TYR A 197 34.17 0.14 22.55
C TYR A 197 34.93 1.09 21.62
N TYR A 198 36.07 1.58 22.07
CA TYR A 198 36.95 2.42 21.25
C TYR A 198 37.59 1.64 20.11
N GLN A 199 37.96 0.35 20.34
CA GLN A 199 38.40 -0.55 19.25
C GLN A 199 37.36 -0.69 18.16
N ILE A 200 36.07 -0.85 18.53
CA ILE A 200 34.96 -0.90 17.59
C ILE A 200 34.86 0.40 16.78
N VAL A 201 34.96 1.55 17.46
CA VAL A 201 34.90 2.87 16.78
C VAL A 201 36.06 3.02 15.82
N LEU A 202 37.29 2.67 16.22
CA LEU A 202 38.46 2.71 15.34
C LEU A 202 38.29 1.79 14.14
N MET A 203 37.81 0.57 14.34
CA MET A 203 37.56 -0.37 13.25
C MET A 203 36.57 0.20 12.26
N LEU A 204 35.46 0.76 12.71
CA LEU A 204 34.46 1.40 11.83
C LEU A 204 35.04 2.62 11.09
N LEU A 205 35.85 3.43 11.79
CA LEU A 205 36.46 4.64 11.25
C LEU A 205 37.42 4.32 10.09
N TYR A 206 38.26 3.30 10.25
CA TYR A 206 39.31 2.97 9.29
C TYR A 206 38.88 2.00 8.21
N SER A 207 37.89 1.11 8.48
CA SER A 207 37.41 0.16 7.47
C SER A 207 36.27 0.73 6.61
N GLY A 208 35.52 1.71 7.13
CA GLY A 208 34.33 2.25 6.46
C GLY A 208 33.16 1.29 6.36
N VAL A 209 33.23 0.11 6.98
CA VAL A 209 32.12 -0.87 7.01
C VAL A 209 30.98 -0.37 7.87
N ARG A 210 29.75 -0.85 7.59
CA ARG A 210 28.61 -0.55 8.44
C ARG A 210 28.70 -1.36 9.74
N ILE A 211 28.10 -0.83 10.81
CA ILE A 211 28.09 -1.52 12.11
C ILE A 211 27.49 -2.93 12.03
N SER A 212 26.46 -3.14 11.22
CA SER A 212 25.88 -4.47 10.99
C SER A 212 26.87 -5.43 10.30
N GLU A 213 27.58 -4.95 9.29
CA GLU A 213 28.60 -5.73 8.56
C GLU A 213 29.75 -6.12 9.49
N MET A 214 30.17 -5.20 10.37
CA MET A 214 31.20 -5.49 11.35
C MET A 214 30.73 -6.49 12.43
N LEU A 215 29.48 -6.39 12.90
CA LEU A 215 28.93 -7.33 13.89
C LEU A 215 28.72 -8.74 13.33
N ASP A 216 28.44 -8.84 12.02
CA ASP A 216 28.28 -10.11 11.31
C ASP A 216 29.60 -10.70 10.84
N LEU A 217 30.74 -9.98 11.03
CA LEU A 217 32.07 -10.40 10.60
C LEU A 217 32.53 -11.64 11.35
N LYS A 218 32.83 -12.70 10.64
CA LYS A 218 33.35 -13.94 11.20
C LYS A 218 34.87 -13.95 11.13
N LYS A 219 35.51 -14.63 12.10
CA LYS A 219 36.96 -14.78 12.18
C LYS A 219 37.57 -15.35 10.90
N GLU A 220 36.89 -16.28 10.26
CA GLU A 220 37.28 -16.94 9.01
C GLU A 220 37.39 -15.98 7.81
N ASN A 221 36.68 -14.85 7.89
CA ASN A 221 36.65 -13.82 6.83
C ASN A 221 37.68 -12.71 7.05
N VAL A 222 38.54 -12.83 8.07
CA VAL A 222 39.57 -11.85 8.36
C VAL A 222 40.93 -12.43 8.00
N HIS A 223 41.54 -11.92 6.94
CA HIS A 223 42.83 -12.39 6.40
C HIS A 223 43.93 -11.39 6.77
N LEU A 224 44.56 -11.61 7.93
CA LEU A 224 45.53 -10.68 8.48
C LEU A 224 46.78 -10.52 7.61
N ASN A 225 47.23 -11.60 6.95
CA ASN A 225 48.41 -11.56 6.09
C ASN A 225 48.18 -10.77 4.81
N GLU A 226 46.94 -10.79 4.30
CA GLU A 226 46.51 -10.10 3.07
C GLU A 226 45.95 -8.72 3.40
N GLN A 227 45.74 -8.39 4.67
CA GLN A 227 45.08 -7.17 5.14
C GLN A 227 43.72 -6.94 4.52
N THR A 228 42.95 -8.04 4.30
CA THR A 228 41.63 -8.03 3.66
C THR A 228 40.57 -8.62 4.57
N VAL A 229 39.36 -8.19 4.34
CA VAL A 229 38.13 -8.68 5.00
C VAL A 229 37.08 -8.95 3.93
N PHE A 230 36.43 -10.13 3.99
CA PHE A 230 35.40 -10.55 3.03
C PHE A 230 34.05 -10.75 3.70
#